data_78689db3e65b43875d6285c2e46fbf9a
#
_entry.id   78689db3e65b43875d6285c2e46fbf9a
#
_cell.length_a   1.000
_cell.length_b   1.000
_cell.length_c   1.000
_cell.angle_alpha   90.00
_cell.angle_beta   90.00
_cell.angle_gamma   90.00
#
_symmetry.space_group_name_H-M   'P 1'
#
loop_
_entity.id
_entity.type
_entity.pdbx_description
1 polymer ?
#
loop_
_entity_poly.entity_id
_entity_poly.type
_entity_poly.pdbx_seq_one_letter_code
_entity_poly.pdbx_strand_id
1 'polypeptide(L)'
;MHTEEFIPNQQFKAIENGAVRCTAPSNIALVKYWGKKPHQIPSNPSISFTLNNAKTTTNLNFQRKSSKGFSFEVFLDGKLKEDFKPKIQQFFQRILAYSPYLQTFHFVIQTSNTFPHSSGIASSASGISALAFCLMQLENALYNGLDIDFIKRKASFLARLGSGSACRSIEGGIVVWGQHKSIQGSSDLYGCKFPMEIHTIFKDYQDAILLVDKGEKQVSSSVGHDLMHGHPFAKQRFTQANAHMQALIPILKNGDLPGFIKIVESEALTLHAMMMCSDPYFVLMKPETLKLINAIW
;
A
#
# COMPACT_ATOMS: atom_id res chain seq x y z
N MET A 1 -8.75 10.32 -16.13
CA MET A 1 -8.93 9.30 -15.08
C MET A 1 -10.24 9.61 -14.38
N HIS A 2 -11.19 8.70 -14.46
CA HIS A 2 -12.52 8.91 -13.87
C HIS A 2 -12.47 8.57 -12.38
N THR A 3 -12.35 9.58 -11.52
CA THR A 3 -12.43 9.44 -10.06
C THR A 3 -13.81 9.83 -9.52
N GLU A 4 -14.69 10.30 -10.38
CA GLU A 4 -16.03 10.79 -10.07
C GLU A 4 -16.92 9.69 -9.49
N GLU A 5 -16.70 8.42 -9.92
CA GLU A 5 -17.42 7.26 -9.39
C GLU A 5 -17.25 7.08 -7.86
N PHE A 6 -16.16 7.60 -7.29
CA PHE A 6 -15.87 7.50 -5.86
C PHE A 6 -16.42 8.66 -5.02
N ILE A 7 -16.99 9.68 -5.66
CA ILE A 7 -17.61 10.82 -4.97
C ILE A 7 -19.04 10.42 -4.59
N PRO A 8 -19.40 10.47 -3.29
CA PRO A 8 -20.76 10.16 -2.88
C PRO A 8 -21.75 11.19 -3.48
N ASN A 9 -22.83 10.69 -4.05
CA ASN A 9 -23.89 11.52 -4.67
C ASN A 9 -25.19 11.55 -3.85
N GLN A 10 -25.19 10.93 -2.68
CA GLN A 10 -26.35 10.81 -1.80
C GLN A 10 -26.08 11.47 -0.44
N GLN A 11 -27.17 11.91 0.21
CA GLN A 11 -27.09 12.31 1.62
C GLN A 11 -26.97 11.08 2.50
N PHE A 12 -26.06 11.13 3.47
CA PHE A 12 -25.86 10.04 4.41
C PHE A 12 -26.82 10.11 5.60
N LYS A 13 -27.16 8.95 6.16
CA LYS A 13 -28.03 8.81 7.33
C LYS A 13 -27.42 9.48 8.56
N ALA A 14 -28.32 9.93 9.43
CA ALA A 14 -27.92 10.40 10.76
C ALA A 14 -27.51 9.21 11.63
N ILE A 15 -26.20 9.07 11.89
CA ILE A 15 -25.65 8.15 12.86
C ILE A 15 -24.92 9.00 13.90
N GLU A 16 -25.16 8.76 15.19
CA GLU A 16 -24.56 9.56 16.27
C GLU A 16 -23.18 9.03 16.68
N ASN A 17 -23.03 7.73 16.81
CA ASN A 17 -21.75 7.10 17.18
C ASN A 17 -21.72 5.64 16.71
N GLY A 18 -20.53 5.05 16.77
CA GLY A 18 -20.33 3.66 16.47
C GLY A 18 -18.86 3.27 16.43
N ALA A 19 -18.63 2.02 16.08
CA ALA A 19 -17.30 1.47 15.94
C ALA A 19 -17.25 0.48 14.78
N VAL A 20 -16.13 0.47 14.07
CA VAL A 20 -15.81 -0.52 13.04
C VAL A 20 -14.40 -1.04 13.24
N ARG A 21 -14.19 -2.31 12.90
CA ARG A 21 -12.87 -2.96 13.02
C ARG A 21 -12.50 -3.63 11.71
N CYS A 22 -11.32 -3.28 11.20
CA CYS A 22 -10.80 -3.87 9.97
C CYS A 22 -9.34 -4.30 10.13
N THR A 23 -8.97 -5.31 9.37
CA THR A 23 -7.60 -5.80 9.31
C THR A 23 -7.13 -5.80 7.87
N ALA A 24 -5.91 -5.33 7.63
CA ALA A 24 -5.27 -5.37 6.33
C ALA A 24 -3.86 -5.99 6.43
N PRO A 25 -3.49 -6.91 5.52
CA PRO A 25 -2.16 -7.48 5.48
C PRO A 25 -1.14 -6.46 4.98
N SER A 26 0.12 -6.67 5.32
CA SER A 26 1.23 -6.06 4.58
C SER A 26 1.37 -6.74 3.22
N ASN A 27 2.19 -6.18 2.36
CA ASN A 27 2.47 -6.77 1.05
C ASN A 27 3.96 -6.64 0.70
N ILE A 28 4.49 -7.64 -0.01
CA ILE A 28 5.84 -7.64 -0.56
C ILE A 28 5.78 -7.52 -2.09
N ALA A 29 6.39 -6.47 -2.64
CA ALA A 29 6.37 -6.24 -4.07
C ALA A 29 7.40 -7.13 -4.79
N LEU A 30 6.96 -7.83 -5.84
CA LEU A 30 7.77 -8.62 -6.76
C LEU A 30 8.34 -7.74 -7.88
N VAL A 31 7.50 -6.87 -8.48
CA VAL A 31 7.94 -5.73 -9.28
C VAL A 31 7.70 -4.47 -8.46
N LYS A 32 8.77 -3.73 -8.19
CA LYS A 32 8.76 -2.61 -7.25
C LYS A 32 8.04 -1.39 -7.84
N TYR A 33 7.11 -0.82 -7.05
CA TYR A 33 6.64 0.54 -7.23
C TYR A 33 7.78 1.50 -6.86
N TRP A 34 8.32 2.21 -7.86
CA TRP A 34 9.40 3.15 -7.65
C TRP A 34 9.26 4.35 -8.58
N GLY A 35 9.13 5.55 -7.99
CA GLY A 35 8.68 6.74 -8.71
C GLY A 35 7.17 6.92 -8.69
N LYS A 36 6.74 8.16 -8.49
CA LYS A 36 5.33 8.55 -8.42
C LYS A 36 5.09 9.88 -9.13
N LYS A 37 3.90 10.02 -9.68
CA LYS A 37 3.33 11.26 -10.19
C LYS A 37 2.43 11.89 -9.11
N PRO A 38 1.93 13.13 -9.29
CA PRO A 38 0.95 13.74 -8.38
C PRO A 38 -0.19 12.78 -8.03
N HIS A 39 -0.79 12.97 -6.85
CA HIS A 39 -1.87 12.14 -6.31
C HIS A 39 -1.51 10.66 -6.15
N GLN A 40 -0.25 10.33 -5.87
CA GLN A 40 0.27 8.96 -5.71
C GLN A 40 0.05 8.06 -6.94
N ILE A 41 -0.03 8.61 -8.14
CA ILE A 41 -0.12 7.83 -9.37
C ILE A 41 1.24 7.16 -9.62
N PRO A 42 1.30 5.84 -9.91
CA PRO A 42 2.56 5.16 -10.09
C PRO A 42 3.22 5.53 -11.43
N SER A 43 4.55 5.56 -11.45
CA SER A 43 5.32 5.77 -12.70
C SER A 43 5.50 4.48 -13.50
N ASN A 44 5.33 3.33 -12.84
CA ASN A 44 5.35 2.00 -13.46
C ASN A 44 4.36 1.06 -12.75
N PRO A 45 3.82 0.04 -13.44
CA PRO A 45 3.03 -0.99 -12.80
C PRO A 45 3.86 -1.77 -11.78
N SER A 46 3.18 -2.33 -10.79
CA SER A 46 3.79 -3.14 -9.73
C SER A 46 2.86 -4.30 -9.36
N ILE A 47 3.44 -5.38 -8.85
CA ILE A 47 2.72 -6.57 -8.39
C ILE A 47 3.29 -7.01 -7.05
N SER A 48 2.45 -7.52 -6.16
CA SER A 48 2.86 -7.96 -4.82
C SER A 48 2.10 -9.18 -4.36
N PHE A 49 2.72 -10.00 -3.49
CA PHE A 49 2.02 -10.91 -2.59
C PHE A 49 1.56 -10.15 -1.34
N THR A 50 0.44 -10.58 -0.75
CA THR A 50 0.06 -10.17 0.60
C THR A 50 0.66 -11.12 1.63
N LEU A 51 1.09 -10.56 2.77
CA LEU A 51 1.71 -11.31 3.87
C LEU A 51 0.64 -11.61 4.94
N ASN A 52 0.04 -12.79 4.89
CA ASN A 52 -1.11 -13.13 5.72
C ASN A 52 -0.88 -12.99 7.23
N ASN A 53 0.33 -13.27 7.71
CA ASN A 53 0.69 -13.19 9.13
C ASN A 53 1.17 -11.80 9.55
N ALA A 54 1.67 -10.98 8.62
CA ALA A 54 2.09 -9.61 8.86
C ALA A 54 0.94 -8.65 8.53
N LYS A 55 0.13 -8.28 9.54
CA LYS A 55 -1.09 -7.51 9.36
C LYS A 55 -1.25 -6.41 10.39
N THR A 56 -2.00 -5.37 10.03
CA THR A 56 -2.44 -4.30 10.90
C THR A 56 -3.93 -4.41 11.12
N THR A 57 -4.35 -4.34 12.39
CA THR A 57 -5.76 -4.24 12.77
C THR A 57 -6.04 -2.83 13.28
N THR A 58 -7.08 -2.19 12.76
CA THR A 58 -7.54 -0.87 13.20
C THR A 58 -8.96 -0.97 13.73
N ASN A 59 -9.18 -0.47 14.94
CA ASN A 59 -10.51 -0.15 15.48
C ASN A 59 -10.72 1.36 15.30
N LEU A 60 -11.77 1.73 14.60
CA LEU A 60 -12.18 3.10 14.34
C LEU A 60 -13.47 3.35 15.12
N ASN A 61 -13.37 4.03 16.26
CA ASN A 61 -14.55 4.57 16.96
C ASN A 61 -14.85 5.95 16.38
N PHE A 62 -16.12 6.27 16.23
CA PHE A 62 -16.55 7.56 15.73
C PHE A 62 -17.74 8.10 16.52
N GLN A 63 -17.76 9.40 16.70
CA GLN A 63 -18.83 10.13 17.36
C GLN A 63 -19.13 11.40 16.59
N ARG A 64 -20.43 11.67 16.35
CA ARG A 64 -20.86 12.90 15.68
C ARG A 64 -20.46 14.11 16.51
N LYS A 65 -20.04 15.17 15.82
CA LYS A 65 -19.67 16.44 16.46
C LYS A 65 -20.31 17.62 15.73
N SER A 66 -20.44 18.73 16.47
CA SER A 66 -20.97 20.00 15.91
C SER A 66 -19.89 20.90 15.33
N SER A 67 -18.62 20.73 15.76
CA SER A 67 -17.50 21.55 15.26
C SER A 67 -17.11 21.16 13.83
N LYS A 68 -16.69 22.13 13.01
CA LYS A 68 -16.18 21.89 11.67
C LYS A 68 -14.72 21.40 11.69
N GLY A 69 -14.28 20.79 10.59
CA GLY A 69 -12.91 20.34 10.39
C GLY A 69 -12.65 18.91 10.88
N PHE A 70 -11.41 18.42 10.73
CA PHE A 70 -11.01 17.10 11.18
C PHE A 70 -10.80 17.09 12.70
N SER A 71 -11.23 16.01 13.35
CA SER A 71 -11.04 15.78 14.77
C SER A 71 -10.76 14.31 15.00
N PHE A 72 -9.56 13.98 15.50
CA PHE A 72 -9.17 12.58 15.72
C PHE A 72 -8.01 12.44 16.69
N GLU A 73 -7.93 11.26 17.30
CA GLU A 73 -6.80 10.77 18.08
C GLU A 73 -6.29 9.47 17.47
N VAL A 74 -4.98 9.20 17.60
CA VAL A 74 -4.35 8.00 17.03
C VAL A 74 -3.56 7.28 18.12
N PHE A 75 -3.82 5.98 18.26
CA PHE A 75 -3.13 5.10 19.19
C PHE A 75 -2.48 3.94 18.44
N LEU A 76 -1.23 3.62 18.78
CA LEU A 76 -0.54 2.41 18.35
C LEU A 76 -0.24 1.55 19.57
N ASP A 77 -0.75 0.31 19.59
CA ASP A 77 -0.59 -0.63 20.70
C ASP A 77 -0.96 0.00 22.05
N GLY A 78 -2.08 0.73 22.07
CA GLY A 78 -2.63 1.42 23.26
C GLY A 78 -1.91 2.72 23.64
N LYS A 79 -0.86 3.14 22.95
CA LYS A 79 -0.11 4.37 23.24
C LYS A 79 -0.50 5.47 22.25
N LEU A 80 -0.79 6.66 22.78
CA LEU A 80 -1.08 7.85 21.97
C LEU A 80 0.12 8.19 21.07
N LYS A 81 -0.15 8.45 19.77
CA LYS A 81 0.84 8.70 18.72
C LYS A 81 0.60 10.06 18.04
N GLU A 82 1.07 11.12 18.67
CA GLU A 82 0.99 12.48 18.13
C GLU A 82 1.78 12.62 16.82
N ASP A 83 2.89 11.92 16.69
CA ASP A 83 3.76 11.89 15.51
C ASP A 83 3.06 11.29 14.24
N PHE A 84 1.96 10.56 14.41
CA PHE A 84 1.16 10.04 13.30
C PHE A 84 0.12 11.04 12.79
N LYS A 85 -0.28 12.03 13.63
CA LYS A 85 -1.33 13.00 13.29
C LYS A 85 -1.09 13.74 11.96
N PRO A 86 0.09 14.28 11.66
CA PRO A 86 0.32 15.00 10.40
C PRO A 86 0.03 14.14 9.16
N LYS A 87 0.43 12.87 9.20
CA LYS A 87 0.22 11.93 8.09
C LYS A 87 -1.26 11.55 7.92
N ILE A 88 -1.97 11.32 9.01
CA ILE A 88 -3.41 11.02 8.97
C ILE A 88 -4.20 12.25 8.52
N GLN A 89 -3.85 13.44 9.01
CA GLN A 89 -4.47 14.69 8.56
C GLN A 89 -4.27 14.92 7.06
N GLN A 90 -3.07 14.71 6.54
CA GLN A 90 -2.80 14.78 5.11
C GLN A 90 -3.62 13.76 4.32
N PHE A 91 -3.74 12.53 4.86
CA PHE A 91 -4.59 11.50 4.25
C PHE A 91 -6.05 11.97 4.19
N PHE A 92 -6.63 12.44 5.30
CA PHE A 92 -8.00 12.94 5.36
C PHE A 92 -8.24 14.12 4.40
N GLN A 93 -7.29 15.04 4.29
CA GLN A 93 -7.36 16.14 3.31
C GLN A 93 -7.44 15.63 1.88
N ARG A 94 -6.62 14.62 1.52
CA ARG A 94 -6.59 14.06 0.16
C ARG A 94 -7.87 13.30 -0.21
N ILE A 95 -8.54 12.71 0.76
CA ILE A 95 -9.73 11.90 0.54
C ILE A 95 -11.05 12.64 0.84
N LEU A 96 -11.00 13.89 1.28
CA LEU A 96 -12.18 14.63 1.73
C LEU A 96 -13.30 14.69 0.68
N ALA A 97 -12.96 14.91 -0.59
CA ALA A 97 -13.95 14.95 -1.69
C ALA A 97 -14.68 13.60 -1.86
N TYR A 98 -14.02 12.50 -1.52
CA TYR A 98 -14.53 11.14 -1.64
C TYR A 98 -15.20 10.62 -0.36
N SER A 99 -14.93 11.29 0.78
CA SER A 99 -15.40 10.89 2.11
C SER A 99 -15.77 12.14 2.93
N PRO A 100 -16.80 12.91 2.52
CA PRO A 100 -17.14 14.20 3.14
C PRO A 100 -17.56 14.08 4.61
N TYR A 101 -18.04 12.91 5.04
CA TYR A 101 -18.38 12.61 6.43
C TYR A 101 -17.21 12.72 7.41
N LEU A 102 -15.96 12.77 6.93
CA LEU A 102 -14.78 12.96 7.78
C LEU A 102 -14.84 14.26 8.62
N GLN A 103 -15.58 15.26 8.16
CA GLN A 103 -15.76 16.52 8.90
C GLN A 103 -16.91 16.45 9.92
N THR A 104 -17.74 15.40 9.85
CA THR A 104 -18.93 15.25 10.69
C THR A 104 -18.63 14.53 12.02
N PHE A 105 -17.58 13.72 12.04
CA PHE A 105 -17.26 12.87 13.18
C PHE A 105 -15.93 13.24 13.84
N HIS A 106 -15.86 13.01 15.16
CA HIS A 106 -14.60 12.80 15.88
C HIS A 106 -14.24 11.32 15.80
N PHE A 107 -12.96 11.02 15.52
CA PHE A 107 -12.47 9.65 15.37
C PHE A 107 -11.44 9.30 16.44
N VAL A 108 -11.58 8.12 17.04
CA VAL A 108 -10.53 7.49 17.83
C VAL A 108 -10.00 6.29 17.05
N ILE A 109 -8.78 6.41 16.54
CA ILE A 109 -8.12 5.44 15.69
C ILE A 109 -7.16 4.62 16.55
N GLN A 110 -7.53 3.39 16.86
CA GLN A 110 -6.70 2.46 17.64
C GLN A 110 -6.15 1.39 16.69
N THR A 111 -4.84 1.36 16.50
CA THR A 111 -4.20 0.43 15.58
C THR A 111 -3.17 -0.46 16.28
N SER A 112 -3.00 -1.67 15.78
CA SER A 112 -1.99 -2.62 16.26
C SER A 112 -1.44 -3.43 15.11
N ASN A 113 -0.15 -3.81 15.21
CA ASN A 113 0.53 -4.63 14.22
C ASN A 113 0.88 -5.99 14.81
N THR A 114 0.84 -7.05 13.98
CA THR A 114 1.39 -8.36 14.34
C THR A 114 2.91 -8.45 14.13
N PHE A 115 3.55 -7.37 13.72
CA PHE A 115 4.98 -7.27 13.40
C PHE A 115 5.55 -5.94 13.91
N PRO A 116 6.88 -5.83 14.13
CA PRO A 116 7.48 -4.61 14.66
C PRO A 116 7.26 -3.40 13.75
N HIS A 117 6.85 -2.28 14.34
CA HIS A 117 6.74 -1.02 13.59
C HIS A 117 8.11 -0.56 13.08
N SER A 118 8.17 0.07 11.90
CA SER A 118 9.40 0.55 11.25
C SER A 118 10.42 -0.51 10.83
N SER A 119 10.10 -1.79 10.91
CA SER A 119 11.00 -2.92 10.56
C SER A 119 11.20 -3.16 9.05
N GLY A 120 10.71 -2.29 8.18
CA GLY A 120 10.78 -2.52 6.73
C GLY A 120 9.61 -3.32 6.13
N ILE A 121 8.72 -3.84 6.96
CA ILE A 121 7.57 -4.71 6.59
C ILE A 121 6.36 -3.90 6.08
N ALA A 122 6.57 -2.72 5.56
CA ALA A 122 5.53 -1.86 4.98
C ALA A 122 4.33 -1.57 5.93
N SER A 123 4.57 -1.34 7.24
CA SER A 123 3.54 -1.00 8.23
C SER A 123 2.66 0.19 7.81
N SER A 124 3.21 1.13 7.06
CA SER A 124 2.47 2.25 6.49
C SER A 124 1.42 1.81 5.45
N ALA A 125 1.71 0.74 4.69
CA ALA A 125 0.76 0.22 3.71
C ALA A 125 -0.40 -0.48 4.39
N SER A 126 -0.14 -1.44 5.28
CA SER A 126 -1.19 -2.16 6.00
C SER A 126 -2.01 -1.24 6.92
N GLY A 127 -1.37 -0.27 7.60
CA GLY A 127 -2.06 0.69 8.48
C GLY A 127 -3.03 1.60 7.74
N ILE A 128 -2.60 2.22 6.64
CA ILE A 128 -3.48 3.06 5.82
C ILE A 128 -4.58 2.22 5.15
N SER A 129 -4.29 0.98 4.74
CA SER A 129 -5.29 0.09 4.17
C SER A 129 -6.37 -0.30 5.19
N ALA A 130 -5.97 -0.67 6.40
CA ALA A 130 -6.91 -0.99 7.48
C ALA A 130 -7.80 0.22 7.82
N LEU A 131 -7.23 1.43 7.90
CA LEU A 131 -7.98 2.65 8.12
C LEU A 131 -8.94 2.96 6.96
N ALA A 132 -8.46 2.88 5.71
CA ALA A 132 -9.30 3.10 4.52
C ALA A 132 -10.47 2.11 4.47
N PHE A 133 -10.23 0.86 4.86
CA PHE A 133 -11.28 -0.14 4.90
C PHE A 133 -12.28 0.13 6.04
N CYS A 134 -11.81 0.61 7.22
CA CYS A 134 -12.70 1.07 8.28
C CYS A 134 -13.59 2.25 7.81
N LEU A 135 -13.01 3.22 7.09
CA LEU A 135 -13.79 4.33 6.53
C LEU A 135 -14.84 3.84 5.55
N MET A 136 -14.54 2.84 4.72
CA MET A 136 -15.55 2.25 3.81
C MET A 136 -16.63 1.46 4.55
N GLN A 137 -16.33 0.81 5.68
CA GLN A 137 -17.36 0.16 6.51
C GLN A 137 -18.28 1.21 7.16
N LEU A 138 -17.72 2.33 7.65
CA LEU A 138 -18.52 3.46 8.09
C LEU A 138 -19.39 4.02 6.95
N GLU A 139 -18.81 4.23 5.77
CA GLU A 139 -19.53 4.72 4.60
C GLU A 139 -20.68 3.77 4.19
N ASN A 140 -20.44 2.46 4.24
CA ASN A 140 -21.47 1.45 3.99
C ASN A 140 -22.63 1.56 5.01
N ALA A 141 -22.35 1.82 6.26
CA ALA A 141 -23.38 2.06 7.28
C ALA A 141 -24.15 3.37 7.03
N LEU A 142 -23.45 4.42 6.61
CA LEU A 142 -24.04 5.73 6.30
C LEU A 142 -24.98 5.71 5.07
N TYR A 143 -24.63 4.93 4.04
CA TYR A 143 -25.39 4.87 2.76
C TYR A 143 -26.26 3.62 2.63
N ASN A 144 -26.19 2.68 3.56
CA ASN A 144 -27.06 1.50 3.67
C ASN A 144 -27.00 0.52 2.48
N GLY A 145 -25.91 -0.18 2.34
CA GLY A 145 -25.81 -1.31 1.42
C GLY A 145 -25.06 -0.98 0.13
N LEU A 146 -23.81 -0.59 0.27
CA LEU A 146 -22.90 -0.49 -0.86
C LEU A 146 -22.47 -1.89 -1.33
N ASP A 147 -22.30 -2.03 -2.64
CA ASP A 147 -21.78 -3.26 -3.23
C ASP A 147 -20.35 -3.57 -2.69
N ILE A 148 -20.09 -4.85 -2.42
CA ILE A 148 -18.82 -5.27 -1.80
C ILE A 148 -17.60 -5.02 -2.71
N ASP A 149 -17.75 -5.16 -4.02
CA ASP A 149 -16.66 -4.91 -4.97
C ASP A 149 -16.40 -3.41 -5.09
N PHE A 150 -17.46 -2.58 -5.01
CA PHE A 150 -17.32 -1.13 -4.91
C PHE A 150 -16.60 -0.73 -3.60
N ILE A 151 -16.99 -1.31 -2.45
CA ILE A 151 -16.34 -1.06 -1.15
C ILE A 151 -14.84 -1.34 -1.24
N LYS A 152 -14.45 -2.50 -1.78
CA LYS A 152 -13.04 -2.87 -1.92
C LYS A 152 -12.29 -1.96 -2.89
N ARG A 153 -12.88 -1.68 -4.05
CA ARG A 153 -12.28 -0.82 -5.06
C ARG A 153 -12.07 0.60 -4.53
N LYS A 154 -13.08 1.19 -3.87
CA LYS A 154 -12.96 2.50 -3.25
C LYS A 154 -12.01 2.49 -2.05
N ALA A 155 -12.01 1.46 -1.19
CA ALA A 155 -11.04 1.31 -0.11
C ALA A 155 -9.60 1.31 -0.66
N SER A 156 -9.35 0.58 -1.74
CA SER A 156 -8.05 0.53 -2.41
C SER A 156 -7.66 1.89 -3.01
N PHE A 157 -8.60 2.58 -3.64
CA PHE A 157 -8.42 3.94 -4.14
C PHE A 157 -8.06 4.92 -3.02
N LEU A 158 -8.81 4.93 -1.92
CA LEU A 158 -8.53 5.79 -0.76
C LEU A 158 -7.17 5.45 -0.14
N ALA A 159 -6.88 4.16 0.06
CA ALA A 159 -5.62 3.70 0.62
C ALA A 159 -4.41 4.20 -0.20
N ARG A 160 -4.49 4.18 -1.53
CA ARG A 160 -3.46 4.73 -2.42
C ARG A 160 -3.18 6.21 -2.14
N LEU A 161 -4.21 7.01 -1.93
CA LEU A 161 -4.06 8.45 -1.64
C LEU A 161 -3.32 8.71 -0.32
N GLY A 162 -3.40 7.80 0.63
CA GLY A 162 -2.66 7.88 1.90
C GLY A 162 -1.24 7.34 1.81
N SER A 163 -1.06 6.22 1.13
CA SER A 163 0.24 5.58 0.88
C SER A 163 0.14 4.73 -0.37
N GLY A 164 0.89 5.06 -1.44
CA GLY A 164 0.71 4.44 -2.76
C GLY A 164 0.57 2.92 -2.71
N SER A 165 1.53 2.21 -2.13
CA SER A 165 1.53 0.75 -2.03
C SER A 165 0.38 0.17 -1.18
N ALA A 166 -0.31 1.00 -0.38
CA ALA A 166 -1.41 0.55 0.46
C ALA A 166 -2.58 -0.01 -0.36
N CYS A 167 -2.80 0.50 -1.59
CA CYS A 167 -3.85 -0.02 -2.45
C CYS A 167 -3.75 -1.53 -2.71
N ARG A 168 -2.56 -2.13 -2.59
CA ARG A 168 -2.35 -3.57 -2.79
C ARG A 168 -2.65 -4.44 -1.56
N SER A 169 -3.01 -3.83 -0.43
CA SER A 169 -3.31 -4.53 0.83
C SER A 169 -4.81 -4.69 1.11
N ILE A 170 -5.68 -4.44 0.15
CA ILE A 170 -7.15 -4.55 0.29
C ILE A 170 -7.67 -5.90 -0.19
N GLU A 171 -7.26 -6.35 -1.39
CA GLU A 171 -7.84 -7.54 -2.04
C GLU A 171 -7.29 -8.88 -1.55
N GLY A 172 -6.08 -8.91 -1.04
CA GLY A 172 -5.40 -10.16 -0.66
C GLY A 172 -4.86 -10.98 -1.84
N GLY A 173 -3.99 -11.95 -1.56
CA GLY A 173 -3.34 -12.77 -2.58
C GLY A 173 -2.31 -12.00 -3.41
N ILE A 174 -2.35 -12.18 -4.73
CA ILE A 174 -1.51 -11.43 -5.68
C ILE A 174 -2.29 -10.21 -6.18
N VAL A 175 -1.72 -9.03 -6.00
CA VAL A 175 -2.37 -7.76 -6.35
C VAL A 175 -1.47 -6.94 -7.28
N VAL A 176 -2.07 -6.43 -8.35
CA VAL A 176 -1.44 -5.54 -9.33
C VAL A 176 -1.92 -4.11 -9.08
N TRP A 177 -1.02 -3.15 -9.21
CA TRP A 177 -1.34 -1.73 -9.22
C TRP A 177 -0.48 -1.01 -10.27
N GLY A 178 -1.10 -0.15 -11.05
CA GLY A 178 -0.57 0.48 -12.24
C GLY A 178 -1.09 -0.18 -13.51
N GLN A 179 -1.47 0.63 -14.48
CA GLN A 179 -2.02 0.15 -15.74
C GLN A 179 -0.99 -0.66 -16.54
N HIS A 180 -1.36 -1.85 -17.01
CA HIS A 180 -0.52 -2.70 -17.84
C HIS A 180 -1.34 -3.36 -18.95
N LYS A 181 -0.86 -3.27 -20.21
CA LYS A 181 -1.58 -3.71 -21.41
C LYS A 181 -2.02 -5.18 -21.42
N SER A 182 -1.26 -6.05 -20.75
CA SER A 182 -1.50 -7.50 -20.71
C SER A 182 -2.26 -7.95 -19.44
N ILE A 183 -2.68 -7.02 -18.58
CA ILE A 183 -3.41 -7.35 -17.35
C ILE A 183 -4.73 -6.60 -17.37
N GLN A 184 -5.78 -7.35 -17.69
CA GLN A 184 -7.14 -6.81 -17.75
C GLN A 184 -7.58 -6.29 -16.36
N GLY A 185 -8.22 -5.11 -16.32
CA GLY A 185 -8.67 -4.48 -15.09
C GLY A 185 -7.58 -3.79 -14.28
N SER A 186 -6.31 -3.82 -14.74
CA SER A 186 -5.24 -3.07 -14.11
C SER A 186 -5.51 -1.56 -14.15
N SER A 187 -5.20 -0.86 -13.06
CA SER A 187 -5.52 0.55 -12.89
C SER A 187 -4.40 1.29 -12.16
N ASP A 188 -4.19 2.55 -12.53
CA ASP A 188 -3.32 3.48 -11.78
C ASP A 188 -4.02 3.99 -10.51
N LEU A 189 -5.35 3.86 -10.41
CA LEU A 189 -6.15 4.44 -9.34
C LEU A 189 -6.29 3.53 -8.12
N TYR A 190 -6.29 2.23 -8.31
CA TYR A 190 -6.47 1.22 -7.25
C TYR A 190 -5.75 -0.08 -7.61
N GLY A 191 -5.50 -0.92 -6.61
CA GLY A 191 -5.00 -2.28 -6.82
C GLY A 191 -6.12 -3.22 -7.22
N CYS A 192 -5.83 -4.16 -8.10
CA CYS A 192 -6.75 -5.23 -8.49
C CYS A 192 -6.08 -6.59 -8.30
N LYS A 193 -6.89 -7.62 -8.04
CA LYS A 193 -6.38 -9.00 -8.03
C LYS A 193 -5.75 -9.33 -9.38
N PHE A 194 -4.66 -10.08 -9.35
CA PHE A 194 -4.08 -10.65 -10.55
C PHE A 194 -5.13 -11.56 -11.22
N PRO A 195 -5.57 -11.27 -12.45
CA PRO A 195 -6.78 -11.89 -13.01
C PRO A 195 -6.55 -13.27 -13.62
N MET A 196 -5.31 -13.76 -13.62
CA MET A 196 -4.95 -15.02 -14.26
C MET A 196 -4.74 -16.11 -13.23
N GLU A 197 -4.90 -17.37 -13.67
CA GLU A 197 -4.56 -18.52 -12.86
C GLU A 197 -3.06 -18.56 -12.56
N ILE A 198 -2.71 -18.93 -11.34
CA ILE A 198 -1.33 -19.10 -10.88
C ILE A 198 -1.04 -20.54 -10.56
N HIS A 199 0.15 -20.99 -10.88
CA HIS A 199 0.62 -22.35 -10.60
C HIS A 199 0.63 -22.61 -9.09
N THR A 200 0.37 -23.86 -8.71
CA THR A 200 0.24 -24.28 -7.29
C THR A 200 1.46 -23.96 -6.45
N ILE A 201 2.66 -24.01 -7.02
CA ILE A 201 3.93 -23.69 -6.33
C ILE A 201 3.94 -22.27 -5.72
N PHE A 202 3.14 -21.34 -6.24
CA PHE A 202 3.04 -19.97 -5.71
C PHE A 202 1.85 -19.77 -4.76
N LYS A 203 1.00 -20.78 -4.52
CA LYS A 203 -0.18 -20.65 -3.65
C LYS A 203 0.17 -20.71 -2.17
N ASP A 204 1.19 -21.51 -1.81
CA ASP A 204 1.69 -21.69 -0.45
C ASP A 204 3.09 -21.05 -0.27
N TYR A 205 3.33 -19.93 -0.96
CA TYR A 205 4.61 -19.24 -0.91
C TYR A 205 4.89 -18.70 0.49
N GLN A 206 6.05 -19.05 1.04
CA GLN A 206 6.49 -18.61 2.36
C GLN A 206 7.46 -17.44 2.23
N ASP A 207 7.29 -16.42 3.05
CA ASP A 207 8.18 -15.26 3.13
C ASP A 207 8.81 -15.19 4.52
N ALA A 208 10.13 -15.32 4.59
CA ALA A 208 10.90 -15.20 5.82
C ALA A 208 11.60 -13.86 5.87
N ILE A 209 11.27 -13.02 6.87
CA ILE A 209 11.84 -11.70 7.04
C ILE A 209 13.04 -11.76 7.99
N LEU A 210 14.23 -11.55 7.46
CA LEU A 210 15.47 -11.50 8.23
C LEU A 210 15.74 -10.07 8.72
N LEU A 211 15.62 -9.84 10.03
CA LEU A 211 15.84 -8.53 10.65
C LEU A 211 17.35 -8.31 10.91
N VAL A 212 18.04 -7.74 9.94
CA VAL A 212 19.46 -7.45 9.99
C VAL A 212 19.78 -6.27 10.92
N ASP A 213 18.92 -5.26 10.91
CA ASP A 213 19.08 -4.05 11.73
C ASP A 213 17.73 -3.64 12.30
N LYS A 214 17.67 -3.37 13.60
CA LYS A 214 16.49 -2.88 14.31
C LYS A 214 16.48 -1.35 14.47
N GLY A 215 17.44 -0.66 13.86
CA GLY A 215 17.57 0.80 13.91
C GLY A 215 16.50 1.55 13.10
N GLU A 216 16.50 2.86 13.21
CA GLU A 216 15.62 3.71 12.44
C GLU A 216 16.02 3.79 10.97
N LYS A 217 15.02 3.93 10.09
CA LYS A 217 15.24 4.11 8.66
C LYS A 217 15.95 5.43 8.38
N GLN A 218 17.08 5.37 7.69
CA GLN A 218 17.84 6.56 7.26
C GLN A 218 17.08 7.38 6.21
N VAL A 219 16.33 6.73 5.33
CA VAL A 219 15.59 7.36 4.23
C VAL A 219 14.14 6.92 4.26
N SER A 220 13.22 7.87 4.28
CA SER A 220 11.79 7.55 4.17
C SER A 220 11.44 7.08 2.75
N SER A 221 10.40 6.23 2.63
CA SER A 221 9.92 5.81 1.30
C SER A 221 9.49 6.99 0.42
N SER A 222 8.99 8.08 1.01
CA SER A 222 8.61 9.27 0.25
C SER A 222 9.82 9.93 -0.41
N VAL A 223 10.90 10.11 0.33
CA VAL A 223 12.17 10.64 -0.21
C VAL A 223 12.69 9.74 -1.32
N GLY A 224 12.74 8.41 -1.10
CA GLY A 224 13.18 7.47 -2.12
C GLY A 224 12.39 7.57 -3.44
N HIS A 225 11.05 7.72 -3.38
CA HIS A 225 10.24 7.93 -4.58
C HIS A 225 10.53 9.27 -5.26
N ASP A 226 10.78 10.32 -4.49
CA ASP A 226 11.03 11.66 -5.01
C ASP A 226 12.39 11.75 -5.73
N LEU A 227 13.38 10.93 -5.35
CA LEU A 227 14.66 10.78 -6.05
C LEU A 227 14.54 10.33 -7.51
N MET A 228 13.40 9.77 -7.91
CA MET A 228 13.16 9.39 -9.31
C MET A 228 12.81 10.58 -10.21
N HIS A 229 12.50 11.75 -9.64
CA HIS A 229 12.33 12.98 -10.42
C HIS A 229 13.69 13.48 -10.88
N GLY A 230 13.88 13.55 -12.21
CA GLY A 230 15.17 13.94 -12.79
C GLY A 230 16.28 12.88 -12.73
N HIS A 231 16.00 11.69 -12.21
CA HIS A 231 16.98 10.61 -12.13
C HIS A 231 17.43 10.15 -13.53
N PRO A 232 18.76 10.08 -13.81
CA PRO A 232 19.28 9.81 -15.16
C PRO A 232 18.80 8.47 -15.76
N PHE A 233 18.52 7.47 -14.90
CA PHE A 233 18.07 6.13 -15.32
C PHE A 233 16.57 5.87 -15.09
N ALA A 234 15.77 6.89 -14.73
CA ALA A 234 14.35 6.69 -14.42
C ALA A 234 13.58 6.04 -15.57
N LYS A 235 13.78 6.49 -16.80
CA LYS A 235 13.10 5.95 -18.00
C LYS A 235 13.42 4.47 -18.18
N GLN A 236 14.68 4.08 -18.08
CA GLN A 236 15.13 2.69 -18.21
C GLN A 236 14.56 1.80 -17.11
N ARG A 237 14.51 2.33 -15.87
CA ARG A 237 13.89 1.63 -14.74
C ARG A 237 12.40 1.36 -14.99
N PHE A 238 11.65 2.32 -15.50
CA PHE A 238 10.22 2.13 -15.81
C PHE A 238 10.00 1.15 -16.96
N THR A 239 10.87 1.18 -17.98
CA THR A 239 10.87 0.19 -19.07
C THR A 239 11.14 -1.21 -18.54
N GLN A 240 12.15 -1.39 -17.68
CA GLN A 240 12.47 -2.67 -17.03
C GLN A 240 11.29 -3.21 -16.22
N ALA A 241 10.64 -2.36 -15.40
CA ALA A 241 9.48 -2.78 -14.62
C ALA A 241 8.34 -3.31 -15.51
N ASN A 242 8.05 -2.64 -16.61
CA ASN A 242 7.04 -3.11 -17.57
C ASN A 242 7.45 -4.45 -18.22
N ALA A 243 8.71 -4.63 -18.58
CA ALA A 243 9.22 -5.89 -19.12
C ALA A 243 9.13 -7.02 -18.08
N HIS A 244 9.49 -6.76 -16.83
CA HIS A 244 9.36 -7.72 -15.73
C HIS A 244 7.90 -8.09 -15.43
N MET A 245 6.98 -7.12 -15.46
CA MET A 245 5.54 -7.40 -15.34
C MET A 245 5.07 -8.32 -16.46
N GLN A 246 5.48 -8.06 -17.70
CA GLN A 246 5.12 -8.90 -18.85
C GLN A 246 5.69 -10.31 -18.70
N ALA A 247 6.93 -10.46 -18.25
CA ALA A 247 7.59 -11.75 -18.08
C ALA A 247 7.02 -12.56 -16.90
N LEU A 248 6.58 -11.91 -15.82
CA LEU A 248 5.98 -12.58 -14.65
C LEU A 248 4.66 -13.29 -14.99
N ILE A 249 3.92 -12.86 -16.00
CA ILE A 249 2.64 -13.47 -16.37
C ILE A 249 2.79 -14.97 -16.69
N PRO A 250 3.60 -15.39 -17.68
CA PRO A 250 3.80 -16.81 -17.96
C PRO A 250 4.56 -17.53 -16.85
N ILE A 251 5.47 -16.87 -16.14
CA ILE A 251 6.20 -17.43 -15.00
C ILE A 251 5.24 -17.87 -13.91
N LEU A 252 4.33 -17.00 -13.46
CA LEU A 252 3.35 -17.32 -12.43
C LEU A 252 2.35 -18.39 -12.87
N LYS A 253 1.98 -18.40 -14.14
CA LYS A 253 1.06 -19.40 -14.71
C LYS A 253 1.70 -20.80 -14.79
N ASN A 254 2.96 -20.87 -15.20
CA ASN A 254 3.63 -22.14 -15.54
C ASN A 254 4.45 -22.71 -14.36
N GLY A 255 4.62 -21.99 -13.26
CA GLY A 255 5.43 -22.44 -12.12
C GLY A 255 6.94 -22.34 -12.36
N ASP A 256 7.38 -21.45 -13.26
CA ASP A 256 8.81 -21.23 -13.55
C ASP A 256 9.50 -20.52 -12.36
N LEU A 257 9.94 -21.33 -11.38
CA LEU A 257 10.62 -20.84 -10.19
C LEU A 257 11.97 -20.16 -10.49
N PRO A 258 12.84 -20.68 -11.36
CA PRO A 258 14.08 -19.99 -11.73
C PRO A 258 13.83 -18.60 -12.36
N GLY A 259 12.88 -18.49 -13.27
CA GLY A 259 12.49 -17.21 -13.86
C GLY A 259 11.92 -16.24 -12.83
N PHE A 260 11.12 -16.73 -11.87
CA PHE A 260 10.60 -15.96 -10.77
C PHE A 260 11.72 -15.38 -9.90
N ILE A 261 12.64 -16.21 -9.42
CA ILE A 261 13.79 -15.81 -8.60
C ILE A 261 14.59 -14.72 -9.31
N LYS A 262 14.96 -14.96 -10.57
CA LYS A 262 15.73 -14.00 -11.38
C LYS A 262 15.08 -12.62 -11.43
N ILE A 263 13.75 -12.53 -11.64
CA ILE A 263 13.05 -11.24 -11.70
C ILE A 263 13.00 -10.58 -10.33
N VAL A 264 12.63 -11.31 -9.28
CA VAL A 264 12.43 -10.74 -7.95
C VAL A 264 13.75 -10.23 -7.37
N GLU A 265 14.84 -10.95 -7.54
CA GLU A 265 16.18 -10.50 -7.14
C GLU A 265 16.63 -9.28 -7.94
N SER A 266 16.48 -9.31 -9.27
CA SER A 266 16.80 -8.16 -10.12
C SER A 266 16.02 -6.90 -9.71
N GLU A 267 14.74 -7.04 -9.39
CA GLU A 267 13.91 -5.93 -8.92
C GLU A 267 14.37 -5.36 -7.58
N ALA A 268 14.75 -6.23 -6.64
CA ALA A 268 15.28 -5.80 -5.34
C ALA A 268 16.62 -5.06 -5.51
N LEU A 269 17.55 -5.63 -6.27
CA LEU A 269 18.87 -5.04 -6.50
C LEU A 269 18.77 -3.74 -7.30
N THR A 270 17.91 -3.68 -8.32
CA THR A 270 17.71 -2.46 -9.11
C THR A 270 17.22 -1.30 -8.25
N LEU A 271 16.32 -1.53 -7.29
CA LEU A 271 15.87 -0.47 -6.38
C LEU A 271 17.05 0.13 -5.60
N HIS A 272 17.93 -0.71 -5.06
CA HIS A 272 19.12 -0.24 -4.36
C HIS A 272 20.11 0.46 -5.31
N ALA A 273 20.34 -0.07 -6.49
CA ALA A 273 21.20 0.56 -7.51
C ALA A 273 20.67 1.96 -7.89
N MET A 274 19.36 2.13 -8.08
CA MET A 274 18.75 3.44 -8.35
C MET A 274 19.01 4.43 -7.22
N MET A 275 18.97 4.00 -5.95
CA MET A 275 19.28 4.88 -4.83
C MET A 275 20.77 5.21 -4.74
N MET A 276 21.65 4.30 -5.14
CA MET A 276 23.10 4.54 -5.18
C MET A 276 23.52 5.52 -6.28
N CYS A 277 22.72 5.64 -7.36
CA CYS A 277 22.97 6.57 -8.48
C CYS A 277 22.08 7.83 -8.43
N SER A 278 21.31 8.05 -7.37
CA SER A 278 20.47 9.24 -7.22
C SER A 278 21.30 10.46 -6.75
N ASP A 279 20.69 11.64 -6.81
CA ASP A 279 21.26 12.85 -6.22
C ASP A 279 20.23 13.47 -5.24
N PRO A 280 20.53 13.48 -3.93
CA PRO A 280 21.66 12.84 -3.25
C PRO A 280 21.60 11.31 -3.34
N TYR A 281 22.77 10.66 -3.28
CA TYR A 281 22.87 9.20 -3.30
C TYR A 281 22.70 8.59 -1.91
N PHE A 282 22.25 7.32 -1.86
CA PHE A 282 22.06 6.57 -0.61
C PHE A 282 22.52 5.13 -0.77
N VAL A 283 23.27 4.62 0.21
CA VAL A 283 23.62 3.20 0.33
C VAL A 283 22.85 2.64 1.52
N LEU A 284 21.77 1.92 1.23
CA LEU A 284 20.87 1.40 2.27
C LEU A 284 21.18 -0.02 2.72
N MET A 285 21.87 -0.80 1.90
CA MET A 285 22.28 -2.15 2.27
C MET A 285 23.41 -2.12 3.30
N LYS A 286 23.19 -2.79 4.44
CA LYS A 286 24.20 -2.98 5.47
C LYS A 286 25.18 -4.10 5.08
N PRO A 287 26.40 -4.15 5.64
CA PRO A 287 27.33 -5.25 5.37
C PRO A 287 26.74 -6.63 5.65
N GLU A 288 25.96 -6.76 6.72
CA GLU A 288 25.27 -8.00 7.10
C GLU A 288 24.21 -8.40 6.07
N THR A 289 23.53 -7.45 5.46
CA THR A 289 22.59 -7.71 4.35
C THR A 289 23.31 -8.33 3.16
N LEU A 290 24.46 -7.76 2.78
CA LEU A 290 25.29 -8.28 1.68
C LEU A 290 25.86 -9.68 1.99
N LYS A 291 26.28 -9.94 3.25
CA LYS A 291 26.71 -11.28 3.68
C LYS A 291 25.57 -12.31 3.51
N LEU A 292 24.35 -11.96 3.91
CA LEU A 292 23.20 -12.84 3.75
C LEU A 292 22.87 -13.11 2.27
N ILE A 293 22.88 -12.07 1.43
CA ILE A 293 22.65 -12.22 -0.01
C ILE A 293 23.68 -13.18 -0.61
N ASN A 294 24.98 -12.97 -0.33
CA ASN A 294 26.05 -13.84 -0.84
C ASN A 294 25.99 -15.27 -0.30
N ALA A 295 25.42 -15.49 0.88
CA ALA A 295 25.26 -16.82 1.45
C ALA A 295 24.04 -17.58 0.87
N ILE A 296 23.05 -16.86 0.31
CA ILE A 296 21.86 -17.45 -0.33
C ILE A 296 22.19 -17.84 -1.78
N TRP A 297 23.00 -17.05 -2.46
CA TRP A 297 23.47 -17.34 -3.83
C TRP A 297 24.52 -18.46 -3.84
#